data_0050562dd6ff968bea9b168fe8f84496
#
_entry.id   0050562dd6ff968bea9b168fe8f84496
#
_cell.length_a   1.000
_cell.length_b   1.000
_cell.length_c   1.000
_cell.angle_alpha   90.00
_cell.angle_beta   90.00
_cell.angle_gamma   90.00
#
_symmetry.space_group_name_H-M   'P 1'
#
loop_
_entity.id
_entity.type
_entity.pdbx_description
1 polymer ?
#
loop_
_entity_poly.entity_id
_entity_poly.type
_entity_poly.pdbx_seq_one_letter_code
_entity_poly.pdbx_strand_id
1 'polypeptide(L)' 'SLTFRKLDQLDSATGMSDLAIPRGNRLETLRGDRQGQHSMRIDNQFRICFRWTEAGPVDVEIVDYHK' A
#
# COMPACT_ATOMS: atom_id res chain seq x y z
N SER A 1 -6.41 11.92 9.40
CA SER A 1 -5.30 11.13 9.94
C SER A 1 -4.37 10.68 8.83
N LEU A 2 -3.19 10.23 9.20
CA LEU A 2 -2.21 9.73 8.25
C LEU A 2 -2.75 8.50 7.49
N THR A 3 -3.46 7.63 8.21
CA THR A 3 -4.07 6.44 7.61
C THR A 3 -5.07 6.83 6.52
N PHE A 4 -5.95 7.78 6.81
CA PHE A 4 -6.92 8.24 5.82
C PHE A 4 -6.25 8.86 4.60
N ARG A 5 -5.19 9.64 4.81
CA ARG A 5 -4.45 10.23 3.69
C ARG A 5 -3.88 9.16 2.78
N LYS A 6 -3.31 8.10 3.36
CA LYS A 6 -2.71 7.02 2.58
C LYS A 6 -3.76 6.19 1.85
N LEU A 7 -4.88 5.91 2.50
CA LEU A 7 -6.00 5.22 1.86
C LEU A 7 -6.57 6.05 0.71
N ASP A 8 -6.70 7.35 0.91
CA ASP A 8 -7.19 8.26 -0.12
C ASP A 8 -6.23 8.30 -1.31
N GLN A 9 -4.93 8.34 -1.06
CA GLN A 9 -3.93 8.29 -2.11
C GLN A 9 -4.04 6.99 -2.91
N LEU A 10 -4.20 5.86 -2.20
CA LEU A 10 -4.36 4.56 -2.84
C LEU A 10 -5.59 4.53 -3.74
N ASP A 11 -6.69 5.06 -3.24
CA ASP A 11 -7.96 5.09 -3.98
C ASP A 11 -7.90 5.99 -5.20
N SER A 12 -7.12 7.06 -5.13
CA SER A 12 -7.01 8.06 -6.19
C SER A 12 -5.97 7.70 -7.25
N ALA A 13 -5.13 6.70 -7.00
CA ALA A 13 -4.04 6.36 -7.90
C ALA A 13 -4.57 5.79 -9.22
N THR A 14 -4.02 6.26 -10.33
CA THR A 14 -4.38 5.78 -11.66
C THR A 14 -3.44 4.68 -12.14
N GLY A 15 -2.34 4.48 -11.44
CA GLY A 15 -1.38 3.42 -11.71
C GLY A 15 -0.49 3.20 -10.51
N MET A 16 0.18 2.04 -10.48
CA MET A 16 1.07 1.69 -9.37
C MET A 16 2.16 2.72 -9.13
N SER A 17 2.68 3.33 -10.20
CA SER A 17 3.77 4.29 -10.08
C SER A 17 3.39 5.53 -9.26
N ASP A 18 2.10 5.87 -9.21
CA ASP A 18 1.64 7.00 -8.39
C ASP A 18 1.89 6.75 -6.91
N LEU A 19 1.94 5.48 -6.51
CA LEU A 19 2.09 5.10 -5.11
C LEU A 19 3.56 5.09 -4.67
N ALA A 20 4.49 5.23 -5.60
CA ALA A 20 5.90 5.34 -5.28
C ALA A 20 6.28 6.74 -4.79
N ILE A 21 5.36 7.69 -4.87
CA ILE A 21 5.58 9.09 -4.49
C ILE A 21 4.56 9.46 -3.40
N PRO A 22 5.01 10.05 -2.30
CA PRO A 22 6.39 10.33 -1.91
C PRO A 22 7.18 9.04 -1.59
N ARG A 23 8.49 9.13 -1.62
CA ARG A 23 9.36 7.97 -1.33
C ARG A 23 9.11 7.36 0.04
N GLY A 24 8.62 8.16 0.97
CA GLY A 24 8.26 7.69 2.32
C GLY A 24 7.17 6.63 2.31
N ASN A 25 6.42 6.48 1.21
CA ASN A 25 5.44 5.40 1.08
C ASN A 25 6.10 4.02 1.06
N ARG A 26 7.37 3.94 0.67
CA ARG A 26 8.13 2.69 0.60
C ARG A 26 7.33 1.59 -0.07
N LEU A 27 6.89 1.86 -1.29
CA LEU A 27 6.13 0.88 -2.08
C LEU A 27 6.99 -0.36 -2.30
N GLU A 28 6.46 -1.51 -1.91
CA GLU A 28 7.17 -2.79 -1.99
C GLU A 28 6.27 -3.85 -2.60
N THR A 29 6.88 -4.77 -3.35
CA THR A 29 6.20 -5.98 -3.82
C THR A 29 6.50 -7.08 -2.83
N LEU A 30 5.47 -7.76 -2.35
CA LEU A 30 5.58 -8.75 -1.29
C LEU A 30 5.84 -10.14 -1.86
N ARG A 31 6.39 -11.01 -1.02
CA ARG A 31 6.75 -12.39 -1.37
C ARG A 31 6.18 -13.34 -0.33
N GLY A 32 6.43 -14.64 -0.53
CA GLY A 32 5.98 -15.67 0.40
C GLY A 32 4.47 -15.75 0.45
N ASP A 33 3.92 -15.76 1.64
CA ASP A 33 2.48 -15.89 1.86
C ASP A 33 1.66 -14.75 1.25
N ARG A 34 2.31 -13.61 0.98
CA ARG A 34 1.64 -12.45 0.40
C ARG A 34 2.06 -12.20 -1.03
N GLN A 35 2.57 -13.21 -1.71
CA GLN A 35 2.96 -13.08 -3.11
C GLN A 35 1.80 -12.59 -3.96
N GLY A 36 2.08 -11.64 -4.85
CA GLY A 36 1.05 -10.98 -5.67
C GLY A 36 0.48 -9.73 -5.02
N GLN A 37 0.89 -9.44 -3.79
CA GLN A 37 0.49 -8.22 -3.10
C GLN A 37 1.61 -7.19 -3.12
N HIS A 38 1.22 -5.95 -2.85
CA HIS A 38 2.14 -4.83 -2.67
C HIS A 38 1.84 -4.18 -1.34
N SER A 39 2.77 -3.42 -0.81
CA SER A 39 2.52 -2.67 0.41
C SER A 39 3.05 -1.26 0.30
N MET A 40 2.40 -0.34 1.01
CA MET A 40 2.89 1.02 1.20
C MET A 40 2.87 1.35 2.70
N ARG A 41 3.87 2.12 3.12
CA ARG A 41 4.05 2.46 4.52
C ARG A 41 3.06 3.53 4.95
N ILE A 42 2.45 3.35 6.11
CA ILE A 42 1.69 4.39 6.79
C ILE A 42 2.62 5.11 7.77
N ASP A 43 3.21 4.36 8.70
CA ASP A 43 4.12 4.87 9.72
C ASP A 43 5.09 3.76 10.12
N ASN A 44 5.75 3.90 11.26
CA ASN A 44 6.74 2.91 11.73
C ASN A 44 6.12 1.56 12.09
N GLN A 45 4.82 1.50 12.27
CA GLN A 45 4.12 0.31 12.73
C GLN A 45 3.25 -0.32 11.66
N PHE A 46 2.53 0.49 10.87
CA PHE A 46 1.49 -0.01 9.98
C PHE A 46 1.84 0.18 8.52
N ARG A 47 1.40 -0.78 7.71
CA ARG A 47 1.46 -0.71 6.25
C ARG A 47 0.10 -1.06 5.68
N ILE A 48 -0.17 -0.58 4.47
CA ILE A 48 -1.34 -0.98 3.69
C ILE A 48 -0.87 -2.02 2.69
N CYS A 49 -1.48 -3.20 2.74
CA CYS A 49 -1.23 -4.26 1.76
C CYS A 49 -2.41 -4.33 0.81
N PHE A 50 -2.16 -4.61 -0.46
CA PHE A 50 -3.20 -4.63 -1.48
C PHE A 50 -2.72 -5.38 -2.71
N ARG A 51 -3.68 -5.79 -3.56
CA ARG A 51 -3.39 -6.29 -4.91
C ARG A 51 -3.75 -5.20 -5.90
N TRP A 52 -3.02 -5.10 -6.98
CA TRP A 52 -3.31 -4.12 -8.02
C TRP A 52 -3.96 -4.82 -9.22
N THR A 53 -5.09 -4.28 -9.68
CA THR A 53 -5.79 -4.78 -10.87
C THR A 53 -6.02 -3.62 -11.85
N GLU A 54 -6.52 -3.93 -13.03
CA GLU A 54 -6.88 -2.90 -14.02
C GLU A 54 -7.93 -1.94 -13.46
N ALA A 55 -8.76 -2.42 -12.53
CA ALA A 55 -9.78 -1.60 -11.89
C ALA A 55 -9.24 -0.85 -10.66
N GLY A 56 -7.95 -1.00 -10.36
CA GLY A 56 -7.32 -0.36 -9.23
C GLY A 56 -7.00 -1.34 -8.11
N PRO A 57 -6.76 -0.82 -6.89
CA PRO A 57 -6.41 -1.69 -5.76
C PRO A 57 -7.60 -2.49 -5.25
N VAL A 58 -7.32 -3.74 -4.88
CA VAL A 58 -8.30 -4.64 -4.27
C VAL A 58 -7.65 -5.33 -3.08
N ASP A 59 -8.46 -6.01 -2.27
CA ASP A 59 -7.99 -6.76 -1.09
C ASP A 59 -7.13 -5.87 -0.17
N VAL A 60 -7.59 -4.65 0.06
CA VAL A 60 -6.87 -3.66 0.86
C VAL A 60 -6.95 -4.03 2.33
N GLU A 61 -5.80 -4.09 2.98
CA GLU A 61 -5.68 -4.51 4.36
C GLU A 61 -4.63 -3.65 5.08
N ILE A 62 -4.94 -3.21 6.30
CA ILE A 62 -3.96 -2.52 7.14
C ILE A 62 -3.31 -3.56 8.04
N VAL A 63 -2.00 -3.65 7.94
CA VAL A 63 -1.23 -4.70 8.60
C VAL A 63 -0.24 -4.08 9.58
N ASP A 64 -0.15 -4.67 10.76
CA ASP A 64 0.82 -4.27 11.78
C ASP A 64 2.16 -4.95 11.48
N TYR A 65 3.16 -4.13 11.17
CA TYR A 65 4.53 -4.58 10.93
C TYR A 65 5.45 -4.29 12.12
N HIS A 66 4.87 -3.90 13.23
CA HIS A 66 5.64 -3.62 14.44
C HIS A 66 6.28 -4.91 14.95
N LYS A 67 7.56 -4.84 15.27
CA LYS A 67 8.32 -5.98 15.79
C LYS A 67 8.60 -5.82 17.28
#